data_4c78421710e7ed465b63937b9b267bac
#
_entry.id   4c78421710e7ed465b63937b9b267bac
#
_cell.length_a   1.000
_cell.length_b   1.000
_cell.length_c   1.000
_cell.angle_alpha   90.00
_cell.angle_beta   90.00
_cell.angle_gamma   90.00
#
_symmetry.space_group_name_H-M   'P 1'
#
loop_
_entity.id
_entity.type
_entity.pdbx_description
1 polymer ?
#
loop_
_entity_poly.entity_id
_entity_poly.type
_entity_poly.pdbx_seq_one_letter_code
_entity_poly.pdbx_strand_id
1 'polypeptide(L)'
;MDKPQLEADTFCFACGKDNPCGLHMTFTDEGEDYVCRWRPQAQHQGWSAILHGGLVSTLLDETMTWRLVSRGVNVVTAEMTVRLKAPTPLDQELTIRARLVSQRRRLHEVEGEITLPDGTVSATATGKFMEIA
;
A
#
# COMPACT_ATOMS: atom_id res chain seq x y z
N MET A 1 14.16 -21.06 19.17
CA MET A 1 14.33 -20.34 17.88
C MET A 1 13.76 -18.95 18.01
N ASP A 2 14.59 -17.96 17.78
CA ASP A 2 14.16 -16.58 17.90
C ASP A 2 13.16 -16.23 16.79
N LYS A 3 12.11 -15.48 17.16
CA LYS A 3 11.16 -14.99 16.16
C LYS A 3 11.82 -13.88 15.36
N PRO A 4 11.55 -13.80 14.05
CA PRO A 4 12.07 -12.71 13.26
C PRO A 4 11.55 -11.37 13.80
N GLN A 5 12.46 -10.44 14.01
CA GLN A 5 12.10 -9.07 14.36
C GLN A 5 12.11 -8.23 13.08
N LEU A 6 11.01 -7.56 12.82
CA LEU A 6 10.91 -6.66 11.69
C LEU A 6 11.14 -5.24 12.18
N GLU A 7 12.08 -4.57 11.57
CA GLU A 7 12.38 -3.18 11.87
C GLU A 7 12.00 -2.30 10.69
N ALA A 8 11.23 -1.26 10.96
CA ALA A 8 11.00 -0.23 9.97
C ALA A 8 12.32 0.52 9.73
N ASP A 9 12.64 0.75 8.47
CA ASP A 9 13.91 1.33 8.08
C ASP A 9 13.67 2.54 7.18
N THR A 10 14.51 3.56 7.33
CA THR A 10 14.42 4.77 6.51
C THR A 10 14.82 4.53 5.05
N PHE A 11 15.31 3.34 4.74
CA PHE A 11 15.69 2.95 3.38
C PHE A 11 14.66 2.03 2.71
N CYS A 12 13.46 1.87 3.28
CA CYS A 12 12.38 1.11 2.66
C CYS A 12 12.10 1.64 1.25
N PHE A 13 11.96 0.74 0.29
CA PHE A 13 11.70 1.13 -1.09
C PHE A 13 10.39 1.91 -1.23
N ALA A 14 9.35 1.56 -0.49
CA ALA A 14 8.05 2.20 -0.61
C ALA A 14 7.96 3.50 0.20
N CYS A 15 8.36 3.49 1.46
CA CYS A 15 8.12 4.62 2.36
C CYS A 15 9.39 5.22 2.98
N GLY A 16 10.56 4.66 2.70
CA GLY A 16 11.81 5.14 3.29
C GLY A 16 12.25 6.49 2.72
N LYS A 17 12.38 7.49 3.59
CA LYS A 17 12.75 8.84 3.16
C LYS A 17 14.18 8.93 2.63
N ASP A 18 15.06 8.02 3.04
CA ASP A 18 16.48 8.03 2.70
C ASP A 18 16.83 7.19 1.48
N ASN A 19 15.84 6.45 0.92
CA ASN A 19 16.06 5.68 -0.30
C ASN A 19 15.86 6.58 -1.52
N PRO A 20 16.94 6.95 -2.26
CA PRO A 20 16.81 7.87 -3.39
C PRO A 20 16.00 7.29 -4.55
N CYS A 21 15.86 5.97 -4.63
CA CYS A 21 15.07 5.30 -5.66
C CYS A 21 13.69 4.91 -5.17
N GLY A 22 13.34 5.27 -3.94
CA GLY A 22 12.08 4.87 -3.33
C GLY A 22 10.89 5.69 -3.80
N LEU A 23 9.70 5.26 -3.41
CA LEU A 23 8.45 5.93 -3.75
C LEU A 23 8.13 7.08 -2.81
N HIS A 24 8.75 7.11 -1.64
CA HIS A 24 8.57 8.15 -0.62
C HIS A 24 7.11 8.33 -0.21
N MET A 25 6.41 7.21 -0.03
CA MET A 25 5.01 7.25 0.40
C MET A 25 4.89 7.83 1.81
N THR A 26 3.88 8.66 2.00
CA THR A 26 3.51 9.19 3.31
C THR A 26 2.04 8.88 3.57
N PHE A 27 1.68 8.75 4.84
CA PHE A 27 0.36 8.28 5.22
C PHE A 27 -0.32 9.23 6.18
N THR A 28 -1.66 9.25 6.12
CA THR A 28 -2.51 9.99 7.04
C THR A 28 -3.57 9.05 7.59
N ASP A 29 -3.73 9.02 8.91
CA ASP A 29 -4.82 8.28 9.55
C ASP A 29 -6.09 9.13 9.47
N GLU A 30 -7.08 8.65 8.71
CA GLU A 30 -8.37 9.33 8.55
C GLU A 30 -9.50 8.48 9.14
N GLY A 31 -9.27 7.92 10.33
CA GLY A 31 -10.24 7.11 11.04
C GLY A 31 -10.21 5.66 10.58
N GLU A 32 -11.29 5.19 9.97
CA GLU A 32 -11.33 3.83 9.43
C GLU A 32 -10.40 3.66 8.24
N ASP A 33 -10.15 4.74 7.48
CA ASP A 33 -9.27 4.72 6.33
C ASP A 33 -7.87 5.20 6.70
N TYR A 34 -6.89 4.45 6.24
CA TYR A 34 -5.50 4.88 6.23
C TYR A 34 -5.17 5.29 4.80
N VAL A 35 -4.61 6.49 4.62
CA VAL A 35 -4.59 7.12 3.30
C VAL A 35 -3.19 7.55 2.93
N CYS A 36 -2.83 7.25 1.69
CA CYS A 36 -1.64 7.78 1.04
C CYS A 36 -2.07 8.55 -0.20
N ARG A 37 -1.59 9.79 -0.34
CA ARG A 37 -1.76 10.56 -1.56
C ARG A 37 -0.40 10.63 -2.25
N TRP A 38 -0.36 10.17 -3.49
CA TRP A 38 0.90 9.96 -4.18
C TRP A 38 0.74 10.22 -5.67
N ARG A 39 1.79 10.77 -6.29
CA ARG A 39 1.77 11.13 -7.71
C ARG A 39 2.82 10.31 -8.46
N PRO A 40 2.41 9.43 -9.40
CA PRO A 40 3.36 8.71 -10.24
C PRO A 40 4.04 9.64 -11.25
N GLN A 41 5.31 9.37 -11.50
CA GLN A 41 6.14 10.12 -12.43
C GLN A 41 6.66 9.19 -13.53
N ALA A 42 7.41 9.74 -14.48
CA ALA A 42 7.89 9.00 -15.65
C ALA A 42 8.66 7.72 -15.29
N GLN A 43 9.48 7.75 -14.24
CA GLN A 43 10.26 6.58 -13.81
C GLN A 43 9.41 5.45 -13.23
N HIS A 44 8.13 5.68 -13.01
CA HIS A 44 7.20 4.71 -12.45
C HIS A 44 6.35 4.01 -13.52
N GLN A 45 6.55 4.35 -14.79
CA GLN A 45 5.71 3.78 -15.83
C GLN A 45 6.08 2.33 -16.17
N GLY A 46 5.07 1.56 -16.58
CA GLY A 46 5.23 0.31 -17.28
C GLY A 46 5.00 0.56 -18.76
N TRP A 47 3.77 0.34 -19.26
CA TRP A 47 3.39 0.80 -20.60
C TRP A 47 3.41 2.32 -20.65
N SER A 48 3.61 2.87 -21.84
CA SER A 48 3.73 4.32 -22.02
C SER A 48 2.59 5.07 -21.33
N ALA A 49 2.94 6.04 -20.48
CA ALA A 49 2.03 6.91 -19.74
C ALA A 49 1.13 6.20 -18.70
N ILE A 50 1.42 4.94 -18.38
CA ILE A 50 0.64 4.14 -17.43
C ILE A 50 1.55 3.67 -16.30
N LEU A 51 1.09 3.84 -15.07
CA LEU A 51 1.80 3.34 -13.88
C LEU A 51 1.98 1.83 -13.98
N HIS A 52 3.19 1.37 -13.69
CA HIS A 52 3.52 -0.06 -13.71
C HIS A 52 2.63 -0.83 -12.74
N GLY A 53 2.04 -1.94 -13.20
CA GLY A 53 1.12 -2.76 -12.38
C GLY A 53 1.76 -3.29 -11.10
N GLY A 54 3.05 -3.61 -11.13
CA GLY A 54 3.78 -4.02 -9.94
C GLY A 54 3.87 -2.90 -8.90
N LEU A 55 3.97 -1.64 -9.33
CA LEU A 55 3.96 -0.50 -8.43
C LEU A 55 2.55 -0.23 -7.88
N VAL A 56 1.51 -0.45 -8.67
CA VAL A 56 0.13 -0.43 -8.15
C VAL A 56 0.01 -1.37 -6.97
N SER A 57 0.50 -2.59 -7.11
CA SER A 57 0.50 -3.59 -6.03
C SER A 57 1.32 -3.12 -4.83
N THR A 58 2.47 -2.50 -5.05
CA THR A 58 3.31 -1.95 -3.98
C THR A 58 2.58 -0.87 -3.20
N LEU A 59 1.92 0.06 -3.89
CA LEU A 59 1.15 1.13 -3.25
C LEU A 59 0.05 0.56 -2.34
N LEU A 60 -0.66 -0.44 -2.83
CA LEU A 60 -1.74 -1.08 -2.07
C LEU A 60 -1.19 -1.88 -0.88
N ASP A 61 -0.17 -2.70 -1.11
CA ASP A 61 0.44 -3.50 -0.06
C ASP A 61 0.96 -2.63 1.08
N GLU A 62 1.69 -1.60 0.76
CA GLU A 62 2.31 -0.72 1.76
C GLU A 62 1.25 0.01 2.59
N THR A 63 0.22 0.55 1.93
CA THR A 63 -0.84 1.28 2.63
C THR A 63 -1.64 0.35 3.55
N MET A 64 -1.95 -0.87 3.08
CA MET A 64 -2.64 -1.86 3.89
C MET A 64 -1.79 -2.32 5.09
N THR A 65 -0.50 -2.55 4.86
CA THR A 65 0.43 -2.93 5.92
C THR A 65 0.51 -1.87 7.01
N TRP A 66 0.67 -0.60 6.61
CA TRP A 66 0.81 0.48 7.58
C TRP A 66 -0.49 0.82 8.30
N ARG A 67 -1.66 0.48 7.73
CA ARG A 67 -2.90 0.56 8.51
C ARG A 67 -2.80 -0.25 9.80
N LEU A 68 -2.22 -1.42 9.71
CA LEU A 68 -2.05 -2.30 10.87
C LEU A 68 -0.87 -1.87 11.75
N VAL A 69 0.26 -1.59 11.14
CA VAL A 69 1.47 -1.17 11.86
C VAL A 69 1.22 0.13 12.63
N SER A 70 0.48 1.07 12.04
CA SER A 70 0.13 2.33 12.69
C SER A 70 -0.69 2.13 13.97
N ARG A 71 -1.37 1.00 14.08
CA ARG A 71 -2.14 0.62 15.28
C ARG A 71 -1.38 -0.32 16.22
N GLY A 72 -0.08 -0.45 16.00
CA GLY A 72 0.77 -1.26 16.86
C GLY A 72 0.78 -2.75 16.56
N VAL A 73 0.23 -3.16 15.40
CA VAL A 73 0.20 -4.56 15.00
C VAL A 73 1.37 -4.84 14.07
N ASN A 74 2.23 -5.77 14.45
CA ASN A 74 3.39 -6.16 13.67
C ASN A 74 3.02 -7.33 12.76
N VAL A 75 3.02 -7.12 11.45
CA VAL A 75 2.48 -8.06 10.48
C VAL A 75 3.41 -8.27 9.29
N VAL A 76 3.24 -9.41 8.64
CA VAL A 76 3.78 -9.68 7.31
C VAL A 76 2.62 -9.95 6.36
N THR A 77 2.78 -9.56 5.11
CA THR A 77 1.82 -9.87 4.05
C THR A 77 1.89 -11.36 3.75
N ALA A 78 0.78 -12.08 3.97
CA ALA A 78 0.71 -13.51 3.70
C ALA A 78 0.12 -13.79 2.32
N GLU A 79 -0.86 -13.00 1.92
CA GLU A 79 -1.54 -13.16 0.63
C GLU A 79 -2.14 -11.83 0.22
N MET A 80 -2.09 -11.52 -1.05
CA MET A 80 -2.72 -10.31 -1.56
C MET A 80 -3.30 -10.59 -2.95
N THR A 81 -4.54 -10.17 -3.15
CA THR A 81 -5.21 -10.21 -4.45
C THR A 81 -5.44 -8.79 -4.93
N VAL A 82 -4.91 -8.46 -6.11
CA VAL A 82 -5.05 -7.15 -6.70
C VAL A 82 -5.87 -7.24 -7.97
N ARG A 83 -6.83 -6.33 -8.14
CA ARG A 83 -7.58 -6.18 -9.40
C ARG A 83 -7.21 -4.85 -10.03
N LEU A 84 -6.70 -4.92 -11.25
CA LEU A 84 -6.38 -3.77 -12.06
C LEU A 84 -7.60 -3.49 -12.93
N LYS A 85 -8.46 -2.56 -12.51
CA LYS A 85 -9.75 -2.30 -13.16
C LYS A 85 -9.65 -1.35 -14.34
N ALA A 86 -8.73 -0.41 -14.26
CA ALA A 86 -8.51 0.59 -15.29
C ALA A 86 -7.03 0.98 -15.27
N PRO A 87 -6.48 1.45 -16.41
CA PRO A 87 -5.13 2.00 -16.41
C PRO A 87 -5.02 3.15 -15.41
N THR A 88 -3.94 3.17 -14.65
CA THR A 88 -3.65 4.27 -13.73
C THR A 88 -2.68 5.20 -14.46
N PRO A 89 -3.10 6.42 -14.82
CA PRO A 89 -2.24 7.32 -15.56
C PRO A 89 -1.14 7.90 -14.68
N LEU A 90 -0.05 8.33 -15.33
CA LEU A 90 0.99 9.09 -14.66
C LEU A 90 0.52 10.52 -14.39
N ASP A 91 1.26 11.23 -13.54
CA ASP A 91 1.17 12.66 -13.36
C ASP A 91 -0.15 13.18 -12.80
N GLN A 92 -0.86 12.34 -12.07
CA GLN A 92 -2.06 12.70 -11.33
C GLN A 92 -1.91 12.26 -9.88
N GLU A 93 -2.50 13.02 -8.96
CA GLU A 93 -2.51 12.62 -7.57
C GLU A 93 -3.45 11.44 -7.36
N LEU A 94 -2.89 10.31 -6.98
CA LEU A 94 -3.65 9.13 -6.62
C LEU A 94 -3.98 9.17 -5.14
N THR A 95 -5.14 8.66 -4.78
CA THR A 95 -5.50 8.42 -3.39
C THR A 95 -5.58 6.93 -3.15
N ILE A 96 -4.71 6.43 -2.29
CA ILE A 96 -4.69 5.02 -1.89
C ILE A 96 -5.30 4.93 -0.50
N ARG A 97 -6.36 4.14 -0.33
CA ARG A 97 -7.03 3.93 0.95
C ARG A 97 -6.93 2.48 1.36
N ALA A 98 -6.73 2.25 2.64
CA ALA A 98 -6.75 0.91 3.23
C ALA A 98 -7.65 0.90 4.46
N ARG A 99 -8.43 -0.17 4.60
CA ARG A 99 -9.39 -0.34 5.70
C ARG A 99 -9.34 -1.76 6.22
N LEU A 100 -9.27 -1.92 7.53
CA LEU A 100 -9.36 -3.23 8.17
C LEU A 100 -10.78 -3.76 7.99
N VAL A 101 -10.89 -4.99 7.45
CA VAL A 101 -12.18 -5.66 7.24
C VAL A 101 -12.52 -6.59 8.40
N SER A 102 -11.55 -7.41 8.79
CA SER A 102 -11.77 -8.40 9.85
C SER A 102 -10.44 -8.80 10.49
N GLN A 103 -10.56 -9.27 11.72
CA GLN A 103 -9.44 -9.85 12.45
C GLN A 103 -9.92 -11.14 13.11
N ARG A 104 -9.17 -12.21 12.88
CA ARG A 104 -9.42 -13.48 13.53
C ARG A 104 -8.12 -14.04 14.05
N ARG A 105 -7.93 -14.00 15.37
CA ARG A 105 -6.66 -14.37 16.01
C ARG A 105 -5.52 -13.50 15.48
N ARG A 106 -4.54 -14.12 14.80
CA ARG A 106 -3.36 -13.43 14.26
C ARG A 106 -3.52 -13.05 12.80
N LEU A 107 -4.66 -13.39 12.18
CA LEU A 107 -4.96 -13.08 10.80
C LEU A 107 -5.79 -11.82 10.71
N HIS A 108 -5.29 -10.84 9.97
CA HIS A 108 -5.97 -9.59 9.69
C HIS A 108 -6.28 -9.52 8.20
N GLU A 109 -7.53 -9.22 7.86
CA GLU A 109 -7.92 -8.97 6.47
C GLU A 109 -8.14 -7.48 6.28
N VAL A 110 -7.48 -6.94 5.25
CA VAL A 110 -7.52 -5.52 4.93
C VAL A 110 -7.91 -5.38 3.47
N GLU A 111 -8.72 -4.39 3.15
CA GLU A 111 -9.02 -4.03 1.78
C GLU A 111 -8.40 -2.69 1.44
N GLY A 112 -8.09 -2.50 0.16
CA GLY A 112 -7.51 -1.27 -0.33
C GLY A 112 -8.05 -0.90 -1.69
N GLU A 113 -7.95 0.38 -2.03
CA GLU A 113 -8.32 0.87 -3.36
C GLU A 113 -7.47 2.07 -3.75
N ILE A 114 -7.31 2.26 -5.06
CA ILE A 114 -6.70 3.46 -5.62
C ILE A 114 -7.76 4.21 -6.41
N THR A 115 -7.94 5.48 -6.08
CA THR A 115 -8.86 6.37 -6.80
C THR A 115 -8.08 7.47 -7.50
N LEU A 116 -8.54 7.81 -8.70
CA LEU A 116 -8.04 8.93 -9.48
C LEU A 116 -8.74 10.24 -9.06
N PRO A 117 -8.20 11.40 -9.46
CA PRO A 117 -8.85 12.68 -9.10
C PRO A 117 -10.30 12.81 -9.55
N ASP A 118 -10.68 12.14 -10.64
CA ASP A 118 -12.06 12.16 -11.15
C ASP A 118 -13.00 11.18 -10.41
N GLY A 119 -12.49 10.45 -9.42
CA GLY A 119 -13.26 9.47 -8.65
C GLY A 119 -13.22 8.06 -9.21
N THR A 120 -12.60 7.84 -10.37
CA THR A 120 -12.45 6.49 -10.92
C THR A 120 -11.63 5.62 -9.98
N VAL A 121 -12.12 4.41 -9.68
CA VAL A 121 -11.37 3.41 -8.95
C VAL A 121 -10.55 2.61 -9.96
N SER A 122 -9.24 2.85 -10.01
CA SER A 122 -8.36 2.19 -10.98
C SER A 122 -7.91 0.80 -10.53
N ALA A 123 -7.83 0.56 -9.21
CA ALA A 123 -7.41 -0.72 -8.67
C ALA A 123 -8.02 -0.95 -7.30
N THR A 124 -8.24 -2.23 -6.97
CA THR A 124 -8.66 -2.66 -5.64
C THR A 124 -7.79 -3.84 -5.20
N ALA A 125 -7.72 -4.04 -3.90
CA ALA A 125 -7.01 -5.18 -3.33
C ALA A 125 -7.69 -5.71 -2.08
N THR A 126 -7.49 -6.99 -1.82
CA THR A 126 -7.73 -7.61 -0.52
C THR A 126 -6.45 -8.28 -0.09
N GLY A 127 -6.10 -8.13 1.17
CA GLY A 127 -4.87 -8.70 1.71
C GLY A 127 -5.12 -9.46 3.00
N LYS A 128 -4.34 -10.52 3.18
CA LYS A 128 -4.27 -11.27 4.43
C LYS A 128 -2.91 -11.01 5.04
N PHE A 129 -2.93 -10.52 6.27
CA PHE A 129 -1.73 -10.13 7.00
C PHE A 129 -1.64 -10.96 8.26
N MET A 130 -0.49 -11.60 8.45
CA MET A 130 -0.28 -12.46 9.61
C MET A 130 0.50 -11.69 10.66
N GLU A 131 -0.05 -11.62 11.86
CA GLU A 131 0.62 -11.02 12.99
C GLU A 131 1.80 -11.87 13.43
N ILE A 132 2.94 -11.22 13.56
CA ILE A 132 4.14 -11.82 14.15
C ILE A 132 4.35 -11.19 15.51
N ALA A 133 4.47 -12.04 16.51
CA ALA A 133 4.52 -11.58 17.90
C ALA A 133 5.78 -10.80 18.21
#